data_c26ab5f36723b5b4077605a1c7eb9de7
#
_entry.id   c26ab5f36723b5b4077605a1c7eb9de7
#
_cell.length_a   1.000
_cell.length_b   1.000
_cell.length_c   1.000
_cell.angle_alpha   90.00
_cell.angle_beta   90.00
_cell.angle_gamma   90.00
#
_symmetry.space_group_name_H-M   'P 1'
#
loop_
_entity.id
_entity.type
_entity.pdbx_description
1 polymer ?
#
loop_
_entity_poly.entity_id
_entity_poly.type
_entity_poly.pdbx_seq_one_letter_code
_entity_poly.pdbx_strand_id
1 'polypeptide(L)'
;MDQIASNYEENIRWFDEVLGAGRSCDIVYRDLYVAGRRARFWVIDGFGGDAILERMGAFWLSLPPEAVRDLAEMQQFADRFVTFMEVNVSFDRDDIVTSVLMGKSLLLVEGLSGAALIDAKEYPSRSVGEPPDGKVLRGSHDGFIEAVVPNMALLRRRIRDPHLTMEGMKVGRRSHNDVVLCYLDDRVDQALLTELRQKLQNIDAKSLTMAQESVAEAIRPRQWYNPFPKVRYTERPDAAAACVMEGNIILMVDNSTSVMILPTTFFDFTQEANDFYFPPLVGTYLRILRVTVFLISLLITPAWYLMVSSPELLPGWLDFLSSPEPAALSLLSQLLVVEFLIDVLKLASLNTPDTLANSFSMLGALILGDFAVQAGWLGPAVLVYMAFVSVAGFAQPSYELGYAFKLLRVVLLLATAAFRVWGFALGFLGILVLLATTKPLVGKGYLYPLIPFSAKALWRLLVREPISRENT
;
A
#
# COMPACT_ATOMS: atom_id res chain seq x y z
N MET A 1 -13.87 -0.59 -35.71
CA MET A 1 -14.24 0.65 -35.02
C MET A 1 -15.72 0.51 -34.68
N ASP A 2 -15.98 0.37 -33.41
CA ASP A 2 -17.36 0.21 -32.93
C ASP A 2 -17.96 1.61 -32.72
N GLN A 3 -18.89 1.97 -33.61
CA GLN A 3 -19.47 3.32 -33.61
C GLN A 3 -20.67 3.40 -32.66
N ILE A 4 -20.95 4.62 -32.20
CA ILE A 4 -22.16 4.92 -31.43
C ILE A 4 -23.37 4.52 -32.24
N ALA A 5 -24.29 3.78 -31.62
CA ALA A 5 -25.57 3.42 -32.24
C ALA A 5 -26.46 4.65 -32.43
N SER A 6 -27.40 4.56 -33.41
CA SER A 6 -28.41 5.62 -33.57
C SER A 6 -29.45 5.65 -32.43
N ASN A 7 -29.54 4.58 -31.66
CA ASN A 7 -30.45 4.44 -30.54
C ASN A 7 -29.82 4.97 -29.23
N TYR A 8 -30.44 5.99 -28.67
CA TYR A 8 -30.00 6.62 -27.42
C TYR A 8 -29.94 5.64 -26.23
N GLU A 9 -30.98 4.82 -26.03
CA GLU A 9 -31.07 3.86 -24.92
C GLU A 9 -30.05 2.72 -25.06
N GLU A 10 -29.69 2.32 -26.25
CA GLU A 10 -28.67 1.34 -26.51
C GLU A 10 -27.28 1.87 -26.11
N ASN A 11 -26.99 3.10 -26.48
CA ASN A 11 -25.73 3.75 -26.12
C ASN A 11 -25.62 3.92 -24.62
N ILE A 12 -26.68 4.35 -23.91
CA ILE A 12 -26.68 4.47 -22.44
C ILE A 12 -26.34 3.14 -21.80
N ARG A 13 -27.03 2.05 -22.18
CA ARG A 13 -26.77 0.72 -21.59
C ARG A 13 -25.34 0.27 -21.85
N TRP A 14 -24.85 0.49 -23.05
CA TRP A 14 -23.50 0.09 -23.42
C TRP A 14 -22.43 0.87 -22.61
N PHE A 15 -22.58 2.21 -22.52
CA PHE A 15 -21.63 3.01 -21.73
C PHE A 15 -21.73 2.72 -20.22
N ASP A 16 -22.94 2.50 -19.69
CA ASP A 16 -23.11 2.13 -18.28
C ASP A 16 -22.43 0.78 -17.99
N GLU A 17 -22.53 -0.20 -18.88
CA GLU A 17 -21.91 -1.51 -18.72
C GLU A 17 -20.38 -1.42 -18.81
N VAL A 18 -19.85 -0.78 -19.85
CA VAL A 18 -18.40 -0.71 -20.11
C VAL A 18 -17.69 0.18 -19.08
N LEU A 19 -18.25 1.33 -18.76
CA LEU A 19 -17.68 2.22 -17.73
C LEU A 19 -17.88 1.69 -16.31
N GLY A 20 -18.79 0.73 -16.12
CA GLY A 20 -19.13 0.20 -14.81
C GLY A 20 -19.99 1.14 -13.96
N ALA A 21 -20.80 1.99 -14.59
CA ALA A 21 -21.71 2.88 -13.88
C ALA A 21 -22.69 2.09 -12.99
N GLY A 22 -22.74 2.45 -11.70
CA GLY A 22 -23.50 1.70 -10.68
C GLY A 22 -22.76 0.51 -10.05
N ARG A 23 -21.60 0.08 -10.60
CA ARG A 23 -20.68 -0.88 -9.96
C ARG A 23 -19.49 -0.16 -9.33
N SER A 24 -18.90 0.76 -10.05
CA SER A 24 -17.79 1.58 -9.60
C SER A 24 -18.33 2.90 -9.03
N CYS A 25 -18.03 3.21 -7.77
CA CYS A 25 -18.57 4.38 -7.11
C CYS A 25 -17.95 5.70 -7.57
N ASP A 26 -16.81 5.64 -8.26
CA ASP A 26 -16.16 6.80 -8.86
C ASP A 26 -16.74 7.19 -10.24
N ILE A 27 -17.53 6.32 -10.87
CA ILE A 27 -18.24 6.63 -12.12
C ILE A 27 -19.64 7.12 -11.79
N VAL A 28 -19.81 8.43 -11.83
CA VAL A 28 -21.07 9.09 -11.50
C VAL A 28 -21.77 9.53 -12.78
N TYR A 29 -23.06 9.34 -12.85
CA TYR A 29 -23.88 9.85 -13.94
C TYR A 29 -25.09 10.63 -13.44
N ARG A 30 -25.59 11.51 -14.27
CA ARG A 30 -26.83 12.25 -14.04
C ARG A 30 -27.67 12.28 -15.28
N ASP A 31 -28.95 11.87 -15.15
CA ASP A 31 -29.97 12.08 -16.15
C ASP A 31 -30.51 13.52 -16.01
N LEU A 32 -30.58 14.22 -17.12
CA LEU A 32 -31.09 15.59 -17.20
C LEU A 32 -31.84 15.84 -18.51
N TYR A 33 -32.54 16.94 -18.57
CA TYR A 33 -33.21 17.38 -19.79
C TYR A 33 -32.51 18.62 -20.33
N VAL A 34 -32.02 18.53 -21.57
CA VAL A 34 -31.39 19.64 -22.29
C VAL A 34 -32.38 20.12 -23.32
N ALA A 35 -32.92 21.31 -23.11
CA ALA A 35 -33.94 21.92 -23.99
C ALA A 35 -35.10 20.94 -24.32
N GLY A 36 -35.56 20.18 -23.32
CA GLY A 36 -36.67 19.21 -23.47
C GLY A 36 -36.29 17.83 -24.01
N ARG A 37 -35.04 17.61 -24.47
CA ARG A 37 -34.53 16.29 -24.89
C ARG A 37 -33.87 15.59 -23.71
N ARG A 38 -34.02 14.28 -23.58
CA ARG A 38 -33.33 13.50 -22.55
C ARG A 38 -31.82 13.52 -22.82
N ALA A 39 -31.06 13.67 -21.78
CA ALA A 39 -29.62 13.61 -21.84
C ALA A 39 -29.04 12.87 -20.63
N ARG A 40 -27.89 12.24 -20.78
CA ARG A 40 -27.14 11.66 -19.69
C ARG A 40 -25.72 12.20 -19.73
N PHE A 41 -25.23 12.52 -18.54
CA PHE A 41 -23.92 13.08 -18.32
C PHE A 41 -23.13 12.19 -17.37
N TRP A 42 -21.96 11.71 -17.78
CA TRP A 42 -21.08 10.88 -16.96
C TRP A 42 -19.82 11.65 -16.61
N VAL A 43 -19.38 11.50 -15.38
CA VAL A 43 -18.15 12.09 -14.85
C VAL A 43 -17.43 11.10 -13.95
N ILE A 44 -16.12 11.26 -13.83
CA ILE A 44 -15.35 10.57 -12.78
C ILE A 44 -15.33 11.46 -11.55
N ASP A 45 -15.81 10.93 -10.42
CA ASP A 45 -15.78 11.62 -9.12
C ASP A 45 -14.33 11.91 -8.70
N GLY A 46 -14.12 13.13 -8.21
CA GLY A 46 -12.78 13.61 -7.87
C GLY A 46 -11.93 14.11 -9.05
N PHE A 47 -12.43 14.03 -10.30
CA PHE A 47 -11.80 14.68 -11.46
C PHE A 47 -12.54 15.92 -11.93
N GLY A 48 -13.81 16.04 -11.61
CA GLY A 48 -14.64 17.15 -12.08
C GLY A 48 -14.36 18.46 -11.35
N GLY A 49 -14.26 19.56 -12.10
CA GLY A 49 -14.42 20.89 -11.55
C GLY A 49 -15.89 21.15 -11.24
N ASP A 50 -16.35 20.82 -10.03
CA ASP A 50 -17.78 20.86 -9.65
C ASP A 50 -18.47 22.18 -10.01
N ALA A 51 -17.79 23.30 -9.80
CA ALA A 51 -18.33 24.62 -10.12
C ALA A 51 -18.53 24.82 -11.64
N ILE A 52 -17.71 24.21 -12.48
CA ILE A 52 -17.81 24.28 -13.95
C ILE A 52 -18.97 23.38 -14.40
N LEU A 53 -19.04 22.16 -13.89
CA LEU A 53 -20.08 21.20 -14.22
C LEU A 53 -21.47 21.69 -13.79
N GLU A 54 -21.54 22.29 -12.59
CA GLU A 54 -22.78 22.91 -12.09
C GLU A 54 -23.26 24.05 -13.00
N ARG A 55 -22.36 24.96 -13.37
CA ARG A 55 -22.71 26.09 -14.27
C ARG A 55 -23.18 25.62 -15.64
N MET A 56 -22.50 24.61 -16.23
CA MET A 56 -22.92 24.03 -17.50
C MET A 56 -24.28 23.36 -17.37
N GLY A 57 -24.49 22.57 -16.34
CA GLY A 57 -25.75 21.92 -16.05
C GLY A 57 -26.90 22.90 -15.87
N ALA A 58 -26.69 23.96 -15.09
CA ALA A 58 -27.68 25.01 -14.90
C ALA A 58 -28.03 25.72 -16.21
N PHE A 59 -27.02 26.02 -17.06
CA PHE A 59 -27.22 26.60 -18.37
C PHE A 59 -28.06 25.68 -19.28
N TRP A 60 -27.74 24.39 -19.39
CA TRP A 60 -28.47 23.45 -20.22
C TRP A 60 -29.92 23.24 -19.77
N LEU A 61 -30.19 23.27 -18.47
CA LEU A 61 -31.54 23.17 -17.92
C LEU A 61 -32.37 24.43 -18.21
N SER A 62 -31.73 25.60 -18.46
CA SER A 62 -32.38 26.86 -18.78
C SER A 62 -32.70 27.02 -20.27
N LEU A 63 -32.18 26.15 -21.14
CA LEU A 63 -32.38 26.26 -22.57
C LEU A 63 -33.84 25.97 -22.97
N PRO A 64 -34.47 26.85 -23.79
CA PRO A 64 -35.81 26.61 -24.28
C PRO A 64 -35.82 25.47 -25.33
N PRO A 65 -36.89 24.69 -25.44
CA PRO A 65 -36.97 23.57 -26.37
C PRO A 65 -36.70 23.90 -27.84
N GLU A 66 -37.01 25.16 -28.24
CA GLU A 66 -36.78 25.63 -29.60
C GLU A 66 -35.28 25.74 -29.94
N ALA A 67 -34.42 25.93 -28.94
CA ALA A 67 -32.99 26.15 -29.16
C ALA A 67 -32.29 24.94 -29.79
N VAL A 68 -32.80 23.71 -29.55
CA VAL A 68 -32.19 22.44 -30.00
C VAL A 68 -33.07 21.72 -31.05
N ARG A 69 -34.21 22.28 -31.40
CA ARG A 69 -35.20 21.60 -32.23
C ARG A 69 -34.65 21.16 -33.59
N ASP A 70 -33.87 22.00 -34.23
CA ASP A 70 -33.37 21.81 -35.59
C ASP A 70 -31.96 21.16 -35.59
N LEU A 71 -31.41 20.76 -34.41
CA LEU A 71 -30.13 20.11 -34.34
C LEU A 71 -30.24 18.58 -34.47
N ALA A 72 -29.40 18.02 -35.34
CA ALA A 72 -29.26 16.57 -35.54
C ALA A 72 -27.89 16.04 -35.11
N GLU A 73 -26.87 16.91 -34.97
CA GLU A 73 -25.52 16.53 -34.70
C GLU A 73 -25.03 17.13 -33.37
N MET A 74 -24.29 16.35 -32.57
CA MET A 74 -23.69 16.76 -31.33
C MET A 74 -22.67 17.88 -31.53
N GLN A 75 -21.97 17.93 -32.68
CA GLN A 75 -21.04 18.99 -33.00
C GLN A 75 -21.72 20.37 -33.02
N GLN A 76 -22.88 20.48 -33.66
CA GLN A 76 -23.65 21.73 -33.70
C GLN A 76 -24.12 22.15 -32.31
N PHE A 77 -24.46 21.19 -31.46
CA PHE A 77 -24.81 21.45 -30.08
C PHE A 77 -23.60 21.93 -29.27
N ALA A 78 -22.46 21.26 -29.41
CA ALA A 78 -21.23 21.59 -28.71
C ALA A 78 -20.78 23.04 -29.07
N ASP A 79 -20.78 23.37 -30.35
CA ASP A 79 -20.37 24.72 -30.84
C ASP A 79 -21.25 25.85 -30.32
N ARG A 80 -22.54 25.58 -30.04
CA ARG A 80 -23.50 26.62 -29.63
C ARG A 80 -23.74 26.67 -28.13
N PHE A 81 -23.69 25.54 -27.43
CA PHE A 81 -24.21 25.42 -26.07
C PHE A 81 -23.23 24.79 -25.07
N VAL A 82 -22.02 24.44 -25.48
CA VAL A 82 -20.97 24.04 -24.55
C VAL A 82 -19.96 25.19 -24.44
N THR A 83 -19.97 25.87 -23.31
CA THR A 83 -19.17 27.07 -23.09
C THR A 83 -17.71 26.78 -22.72
N PHE A 84 -17.34 25.53 -22.54
CA PHE A 84 -15.98 25.13 -22.17
C PHE A 84 -15.06 25.08 -23.40
N MET A 85 -13.80 25.50 -23.25
CA MET A 85 -12.89 25.69 -24.39
C MET A 85 -12.46 24.35 -25.04
N GLU A 86 -12.26 23.30 -24.23
CA GLU A 86 -11.78 21.99 -24.71
C GLU A 86 -12.96 21.01 -24.79
N VAL A 87 -13.61 21.00 -25.94
CA VAL A 87 -14.72 20.10 -26.25
C VAL A 87 -14.41 19.37 -27.55
N ASN A 88 -14.55 18.06 -27.54
CA ASN A 88 -14.44 17.22 -28.73
C ASN A 88 -15.72 16.40 -28.91
N VAL A 89 -16.11 16.16 -30.14
CA VAL A 89 -17.20 15.22 -30.45
C VAL A 89 -16.60 13.96 -31.07
N SER A 90 -16.96 12.80 -30.55
CA SER A 90 -16.51 11.51 -31.04
C SER A 90 -17.70 10.61 -31.36
N PHE A 91 -17.49 9.72 -32.33
CA PHE A 91 -18.42 8.68 -32.75
C PHE A 91 -17.88 7.27 -32.46
N ASP A 92 -16.60 7.18 -32.08
CA ASP A 92 -15.91 5.93 -31.80
C ASP A 92 -16.05 5.61 -30.29
N ARG A 93 -16.62 4.45 -30.00
CA ARG A 93 -16.89 4.00 -28.63
C ARG A 93 -15.60 3.83 -27.81
N ASP A 94 -14.54 3.30 -28.42
CA ASP A 94 -13.26 3.07 -27.74
C ASP A 94 -12.56 4.39 -27.39
N ASP A 95 -12.60 5.37 -28.31
CA ASP A 95 -12.08 6.70 -28.08
C ASP A 95 -12.85 7.42 -26.95
N ILE A 96 -14.17 7.28 -26.93
CA ILE A 96 -15.02 7.87 -25.89
C ILE A 96 -14.68 7.27 -24.51
N VAL A 97 -14.64 5.94 -24.41
CA VAL A 97 -14.31 5.26 -23.13
C VAL A 97 -12.92 5.69 -22.64
N THR A 98 -11.94 5.67 -23.54
CA THR A 98 -10.57 6.10 -23.21
C THR A 98 -10.55 7.55 -22.72
N SER A 99 -11.26 8.44 -23.39
CA SER A 99 -11.35 9.87 -23.02
C SER A 99 -12.04 10.08 -21.67
N VAL A 100 -13.10 9.34 -21.37
CA VAL A 100 -13.77 9.37 -20.06
C VAL A 100 -12.81 8.89 -18.98
N LEU A 101 -12.13 7.77 -19.18
CA LEU A 101 -11.17 7.23 -18.21
C LEU A 101 -9.93 8.13 -18.03
N MET A 102 -9.67 9.04 -18.97
CA MET A 102 -8.71 10.13 -18.83
C MET A 102 -9.25 11.34 -18.04
N GLY A 103 -10.54 11.32 -17.67
CA GLY A 103 -11.16 12.36 -16.85
C GLY A 103 -12.00 13.38 -17.62
N LYS A 104 -12.26 13.18 -18.93
CA LYS A 104 -13.23 14.00 -19.65
C LYS A 104 -14.65 13.61 -19.24
N SER A 105 -15.53 14.59 -19.21
CA SER A 105 -16.95 14.38 -18.96
C SER A 105 -17.66 14.02 -20.28
N LEU A 106 -18.50 12.99 -20.25
CA LEU A 106 -19.27 12.52 -21.41
C LEU A 106 -20.71 13.03 -21.37
N LEU A 107 -21.17 13.66 -22.42
CA LEU A 107 -22.56 14.04 -22.61
C LEU A 107 -23.16 13.35 -23.83
N LEU A 108 -24.27 12.65 -23.63
CA LEU A 108 -25.16 12.15 -24.67
C LEU A 108 -26.50 12.88 -24.59
N VAL A 109 -27.03 13.29 -25.74
CA VAL A 109 -28.34 13.93 -25.83
C VAL A 109 -29.21 13.14 -26.86
N GLU A 110 -30.41 12.82 -26.45
CA GLU A 110 -31.37 12.10 -27.32
C GLU A 110 -31.63 12.85 -28.63
N GLY A 111 -31.54 12.13 -29.76
CA GLY A 111 -31.78 12.66 -31.10
C GLY A 111 -30.60 13.49 -31.65
N LEU A 112 -29.45 13.52 -31.00
CA LEU A 112 -28.20 14.05 -31.55
C LEU A 112 -27.24 12.88 -31.86
N SER A 113 -26.60 12.93 -33.03
CA SER A 113 -25.59 11.95 -33.42
C SER A 113 -24.23 12.32 -32.85
N GLY A 114 -23.52 11.37 -32.24
CA GLY A 114 -22.21 11.57 -31.59
C GLY A 114 -22.30 11.81 -30.09
N ALA A 115 -21.15 11.87 -29.44
CA ALA A 115 -20.99 12.13 -28.01
C ALA A 115 -20.09 13.34 -27.80
N ALA A 116 -20.45 14.25 -26.90
CA ALA A 116 -19.59 15.34 -26.51
C ALA A 116 -18.69 14.95 -25.34
N LEU A 117 -17.39 15.16 -25.51
CA LEU A 117 -16.34 14.94 -24.54
C LEU A 117 -15.81 16.29 -24.07
N ILE A 118 -16.10 16.65 -22.83
CA ILE A 118 -15.80 17.96 -22.26
C ILE A 118 -14.63 17.80 -21.30
N ASP A 119 -13.51 18.48 -21.58
CA ASP A 119 -12.29 18.39 -20.77
C ASP A 119 -12.30 19.38 -19.59
N ALA A 120 -13.32 19.27 -18.73
CA ALA A 120 -13.47 20.08 -17.51
C ALA A 120 -12.79 19.44 -16.29
N LYS A 121 -11.76 18.62 -16.51
CA LYS A 121 -11.08 17.92 -15.42
C LYS A 121 -10.18 18.83 -14.60
N GLU A 122 -10.28 18.69 -13.30
CA GLU A 122 -9.34 19.21 -12.32
C GLU A 122 -8.74 18.02 -11.58
N TYR A 123 -7.53 17.62 -11.96
CA TYR A 123 -6.88 16.55 -11.19
C TYR A 123 -6.59 17.03 -9.78
N PRO A 124 -6.78 16.15 -8.76
CA PRO A 124 -6.29 16.42 -7.43
C PRO A 124 -4.81 16.78 -7.52
N SER A 125 -4.52 18.06 -7.44
CA SER A 125 -3.17 18.58 -7.39
C SER A 125 -3.01 19.28 -6.06
N ARG A 126 -1.95 19.16 -5.52
CA ARG A 126 -1.57 19.32 -4.18
C ARG A 126 -1.75 20.71 -3.59
N SER A 127 -2.13 20.63 -2.39
CA SER A 127 -1.35 20.32 -1.14
C SER A 127 -0.97 18.84 -0.84
N VAL A 128 -0.78 17.98 -1.82
CA VAL A 128 -0.30 16.63 -1.65
C VAL A 128 1.20 16.65 -1.31
N GLY A 129 1.68 16.40 0.01
CA GLY A 129 3.05 16.27 0.47
C GLY A 129 3.66 14.93 0.02
N GLU A 130 4.98 14.90 -0.14
CA GLU A 130 5.68 13.66 -0.23
C GLU A 130 5.35 12.85 1.03
N PRO A 131 4.93 11.58 0.91
CA PRO A 131 4.57 10.78 2.06
C PRO A 131 5.79 10.63 2.99
N PRO A 132 5.61 10.71 4.31
CA PRO A 132 6.69 10.48 5.26
C PRO A 132 7.26 9.07 5.13
N ASP A 133 6.41 8.09 4.87
CA ASP A 133 6.80 6.69 4.64
C ASP A 133 6.98 6.37 3.16
N GLY A 134 8.02 5.59 2.84
CA GLY A 134 8.30 5.14 1.46
C GLY A 134 8.87 6.25 0.57
N LYS A 135 9.63 7.19 1.11
CA LYS A 135 10.35 8.20 0.32
C LYS A 135 11.20 7.56 -0.76
N VAL A 136 11.15 8.09 -1.96
CA VAL A 136 11.94 7.62 -3.10
C VAL A 136 12.88 8.70 -3.60
N LEU A 137 14.07 8.27 -4.07
CA LEU A 137 15.06 9.17 -4.65
C LEU A 137 14.60 9.72 -6.01
N ARG A 138 13.74 9.01 -6.72
CA ARG A 138 13.19 9.37 -8.03
C ARG A 138 11.78 8.81 -8.15
N GLY A 139 10.94 9.45 -8.97
CA GLY A 139 9.58 8.97 -9.22
C GLY A 139 8.52 9.96 -8.76
N SER A 140 7.32 9.47 -8.57
CA SER A 140 6.18 10.26 -8.11
C SER A 140 6.36 10.64 -6.65
N HIS A 141 6.14 11.90 -6.31
CA HIS A 141 6.18 12.41 -4.95
C HIS A 141 4.78 12.68 -4.39
N ASP A 142 3.72 12.26 -5.08
CA ASP A 142 2.37 12.34 -4.57
C ASP A 142 2.08 11.19 -3.59
N GLY A 143 1.32 11.49 -2.56
CA GLY A 143 0.87 10.53 -1.55
C GLY A 143 -0.65 10.54 -1.43
N PHE A 144 -1.21 9.52 -0.81
CA PHE A 144 -2.59 9.52 -0.39
C PHE A 144 -2.82 10.56 0.71
N ILE A 145 -4.06 11.04 0.81
CA ILE A 145 -4.52 11.99 1.82
C ILE A 145 -5.68 11.40 2.63
N GLU A 146 -6.15 12.10 3.64
CA GLU A 146 -7.22 11.60 4.52
C GLU A 146 -8.56 11.39 3.81
N ALA A 147 -8.83 12.14 2.74
CA ALA A 147 -10.10 12.07 2.01
C ALA A 147 -10.08 10.95 0.96
N VAL A 148 -11.10 10.06 0.98
CA VAL A 148 -11.15 8.88 0.12
C VAL A 148 -11.37 9.21 -1.36
N VAL A 149 -12.17 10.22 -1.70
CA VAL A 149 -12.49 10.59 -3.10
C VAL A 149 -11.25 11.04 -3.89
N PRO A 150 -10.41 11.98 -3.42
CA PRO A 150 -9.14 12.27 -4.06
C PRO A 150 -8.21 11.06 -4.18
N ASN A 151 -8.22 10.15 -3.21
CA ASN A 151 -7.41 8.94 -3.25
C ASN A 151 -7.87 7.98 -4.36
N MET A 152 -9.17 7.82 -4.55
CA MET A 152 -9.74 7.09 -5.70
C MET A 152 -9.30 7.73 -7.03
N ALA A 153 -9.39 9.05 -7.13
CA ALA A 153 -8.98 9.79 -8.31
C ALA A 153 -7.47 9.63 -8.62
N LEU A 154 -6.60 9.59 -7.60
CA LEU A 154 -5.17 9.33 -7.77
C LEU A 154 -4.90 7.95 -8.37
N LEU A 155 -5.65 6.92 -8.00
CA LEU A 155 -5.54 5.59 -8.61
C LEU A 155 -6.14 5.56 -10.02
N ARG A 156 -7.33 6.12 -10.22
CA ARG A 156 -7.98 6.16 -11.55
C ARG A 156 -7.12 6.87 -12.58
N ARG A 157 -6.44 7.95 -12.19
CA ARG A 157 -5.50 8.67 -13.06
C ARG A 157 -4.37 7.79 -13.58
N ARG A 158 -3.91 6.81 -12.78
CA ARG A 158 -2.84 5.87 -13.14
C ARG A 158 -3.31 4.64 -13.87
N ILE A 159 -4.52 4.17 -13.55
CA ILE A 159 -5.12 2.98 -14.14
C ILE A 159 -6.34 3.40 -14.95
N ARG A 160 -6.14 3.59 -16.25
CA ARG A 160 -7.18 4.02 -17.20
C ARG A 160 -7.80 2.81 -17.89
N ASP A 161 -8.21 1.84 -17.08
CA ASP A 161 -8.76 0.56 -17.52
C ASP A 161 -10.26 0.50 -17.13
N PRO A 162 -11.18 0.15 -18.04
CA PRO A 162 -12.59 0.01 -17.72
C PRO A 162 -12.88 -1.12 -16.72
N HIS A 163 -12.00 -2.11 -16.59
CA HIS A 163 -12.14 -3.17 -15.59
C HIS A 163 -11.79 -2.71 -14.17
N LEU A 164 -11.23 -1.50 -14.00
CA LEU A 164 -10.98 -0.97 -12.67
C LEU A 164 -12.31 -0.63 -11.98
N THR A 165 -12.60 -1.37 -10.93
CA THR A 165 -13.80 -1.20 -10.11
C THR A 165 -13.44 -0.67 -8.74
N MET A 166 -14.18 0.36 -8.31
CA MET A 166 -14.12 0.94 -6.98
C MET A 166 -15.47 0.74 -6.29
N GLU A 167 -15.52 -0.25 -5.39
CA GLU A 167 -16.72 -0.63 -4.69
C GLU A 167 -16.78 0.04 -3.32
N GLY A 168 -17.70 0.99 -3.17
CA GLY A 168 -17.90 1.72 -1.92
C GLY A 168 -18.85 0.98 -0.94
N MET A 169 -18.50 1.00 0.33
CA MET A 169 -19.35 0.47 1.41
C MET A 169 -19.19 1.28 2.69
N LYS A 170 -20.18 1.22 3.58
CA LYS A 170 -20.13 1.85 4.90
C LYS A 170 -19.95 0.79 5.98
N VAL A 171 -18.97 1.01 6.86
CA VAL A 171 -18.59 0.06 7.90
C VAL A 171 -18.65 0.75 9.29
N GLY A 172 -19.06 -0.02 10.29
CA GLY A 172 -19.25 0.48 11.66
C GLY A 172 -20.68 0.97 11.94
N ARG A 173 -21.22 0.59 13.10
CA ARG A 173 -22.63 0.88 13.46
C ARG A 173 -22.92 2.35 13.74
N ARG A 174 -21.95 3.12 14.24
CA ARG A 174 -22.11 4.53 14.61
C ARG A 174 -21.21 5.46 13.81
N SER A 175 -20.01 4.99 13.46
CA SER A 175 -19.02 5.81 12.72
C SER A 175 -19.34 5.88 11.23
N HIS A 176 -19.99 4.84 10.65
CA HIS A 176 -20.35 4.77 9.24
C HIS A 176 -19.20 5.18 8.33
N ASN A 177 -17.98 4.66 8.64
CA ASN A 177 -16.79 4.98 7.84
C ASN A 177 -16.97 4.54 6.39
N ASP A 178 -16.64 5.41 5.47
CA ASP A 178 -16.60 5.09 4.05
C ASP A 178 -15.35 4.24 3.77
N VAL A 179 -15.59 3.09 3.17
CA VAL A 179 -14.56 2.10 2.81
C VAL A 179 -14.71 1.77 1.34
N VAL A 180 -13.60 1.79 0.60
CA VAL A 180 -13.59 1.50 -0.83
C VAL A 180 -12.66 0.34 -1.13
N LEU A 181 -13.18 -0.68 -1.83
CA LEU A 181 -12.40 -1.75 -2.42
C LEU A 181 -12.07 -1.40 -3.87
N CYS A 182 -10.79 -1.33 -4.20
CA CYS A 182 -10.31 -1.02 -5.54
C CYS A 182 -9.57 -2.24 -6.11
N TYR A 183 -9.99 -2.72 -7.27
CA TYR A 183 -9.46 -3.93 -7.92
C TYR A 183 -9.75 -3.94 -9.43
N LEU A 184 -9.05 -4.80 -10.18
CA LEU A 184 -9.37 -5.10 -11.57
C LEU A 184 -10.26 -6.33 -11.64
N ASP A 185 -11.47 -6.21 -12.21
CA ASP A 185 -12.46 -7.28 -12.29
C ASP A 185 -11.96 -8.53 -13.03
N ASP A 186 -11.12 -8.34 -14.05
CA ASP A 186 -10.56 -9.40 -14.91
C ASP A 186 -9.34 -10.10 -14.28
N ARG A 187 -8.74 -9.54 -13.21
CA ARG A 187 -7.50 -10.06 -12.61
C ARG A 187 -7.65 -10.48 -11.15
N VAL A 188 -8.62 -9.93 -10.45
CA VAL A 188 -8.83 -10.21 -9.03
C VAL A 188 -9.28 -11.66 -8.80
N ASP A 189 -8.78 -12.30 -7.75
CA ASP A 189 -9.33 -13.57 -7.27
C ASP A 189 -10.71 -13.31 -6.64
N GLN A 190 -11.76 -13.73 -7.32
CA GLN A 190 -13.15 -13.55 -6.90
C GLN A 190 -13.48 -14.21 -5.56
N ALA A 191 -12.77 -15.29 -5.22
CA ALA A 191 -12.95 -15.96 -3.92
C ALA A 191 -12.40 -15.08 -2.77
N LEU A 192 -11.23 -14.47 -2.98
CA LEU A 192 -10.64 -13.53 -2.02
C LEU A 192 -11.49 -12.27 -1.87
N LEU A 193 -11.99 -11.72 -2.97
CA LEU A 193 -12.86 -10.55 -2.96
C LEU A 193 -14.15 -10.82 -2.17
N THR A 194 -14.76 -11.98 -2.39
CA THR A 194 -15.96 -12.39 -1.68
C THR A 194 -15.70 -12.59 -0.18
N GLU A 195 -14.57 -13.22 0.18
CA GLU A 195 -14.15 -13.38 1.58
C GLU A 195 -13.96 -12.02 2.26
N LEU A 196 -13.30 -11.06 1.57
CA LEU A 196 -13.06 -9.73 2.10
C LEU A 196 -14.35 -8.94 2.30
N ARG A 197 -15.28 -8.97 1.31
CA ARG A 197 -16.61 -8.35 1.42
C ARG A 197 -17.36 -8.87 2.65
N GLN A 198 -17.40 -10.20 2.82
CA GLN A 198 -18.07 -10.79 3.97
C GLN A 198 -17.44 -10.37 5.30
N LYS A 199 -16.11 -10.31 5.37
CA LYS A 199 -15.42 -9.85 6.59
C LYS A 199 -15.75 -8.40 6.92
N LEU A 200 -15.76 -7.51 5.92
CA LEU A 200 -16.09 -6.09 6.09
C LEU A 200 -17.55 -5.89 6.49
N GLN A 201 -18.49 -6.59 5.86
CA GLN A 201 -19.92 -6.54 6.18
C GLN A 201 -20.24 -7.08 7.58
N ASN A 202 -19.45 -8.05 8.05
CA ASN A 202 -19.63 -8.66 9.37
C ASN A 202 -18.94 -7.89 10.51
N ILE A 203 -18.34 -6.72 10.24
CA ILE A 203 -17.76 -5.88 11.29
C ILE A 203 -18.86 -5.33 12.18
N ASP A 204 -18.96 -5.88 13.39
CA ASP A 204 -19.90 -5.47 14.43
C ASP A 204 -19.26 -4.50 15.44
N ALA A 205 -18.44 -3.57 14.96
CA ALA A 205 -17.84 -2.55 15.82
C ALA A 205 -18.78 -1.35 15.98
N LYS A 206 -18.90 -0.85 17.21
CA LYS A 206 -19.69 0.37 17.48
C LYS A 206 -19.08 1.58 16.78
N SER A 207 -17.76 1.67 16.80
CA SER A 207 -17.01 2.79 16.22
C SER A 207 -15.64 2.31 15.74
N LEU A 208 -15.20 2.81 14.60
CA LEU A 208 -13.89 2.57 13.98
C LEU A 208 -13.09 3.88 14.03
N THR A 209 -12.71 4.31 15.24
CA THR A 209 -12.13 5.64 15.47
C THR A 209 -10.73 5.83 14.93
N MET A 210 -9.97 4.73 14.79
CA MET A 210 -8.62 4.74 14.21
C MET A 210 -8.67 4.37 12.71
N ALA A 211 -9.76 4.69 12.04
CA ALA A 211 -9.96 4.50 10.61
C ALA A 211 -9.46 3.13 10.11
N GLN A 212 -8.45 3.09 9.25
CA GLN A 212 -7.93 1.85 8.67
C GLN A 212 -7.40 0.85 9.69
N GLU A 213 -6.74 1.30 10.77
CA GLU A 213 -6.22 0.40 11.80
C GLU A 213 -7.35 -0.34 12.53
N SER A 214 -8.45 0.38 12.82
CA SER A 214 -9.63 -0.24 13.42
C SER A 214 -10.28 -1.27 12.49
N VAL A 215 -10.31 -1.00 11.18
CA VAL A 215 -10.81 -1.96 10.18
C VAL A 215 -9.88 -3.18 10.12
N ALA A 216 -8.56 -2.98 10.03
CA ALA A 216 -7.59 -4.07 10.01
C ALA A 216 -7.69 -4.94 11.25
N GLU A 217 -7.82 -4.34 12.44
CA GLU A 217 -7.99 -5.07 13.70
C GLU A 217 -9.30 -5.87 13.73
N ALA A 218 -10.40 -5.28 13.28
CA ALA A 218 -11.72 -5.92 13.27
C ALA A 218 -11.79 -7.18 12.40
N ILE A 219 -11.06 -7.19 11.26
CA ILE A 219 -11.02 -8.33 10.33
C ILE A 219 -9.85 -9.29 10.59
N ARG A 220 -8.93 -8.94 11.50
CA ARG A 220 -7.73 -9.74 11.82
C ARG A 220 -8.12 -11.03 12.57
N PRO A 221 -7.51 -12.19 12.20
CA PRO A 221 -7.66 -13.41 13.00
C PRO A 221 -7.11 -13.21 14.42
N ARG A 222 -7.84 -13.72 15.43
CA ARG A 222 -7.44 -13.65 16.85
C ARG A 222 -6.21 -14.52 17.14
N GLN A 223 -5.01 -13.98 16.89
CA GLN A 223 -3.72 -14.62 17.16
C GLN A 223 -2.80 -13.59 17.86
N TRP A 224 -3.13 -13.23 19.11
CA TRP A 224 -2.43 -12.22 19.88
C TRP A 224 -0.92 -12.52 20.11
N TYR A 225 -0.56 -13.81 20.11
CA TYR A 225 0.82 -14.27 20.31
C TYR A 225 1.70 -14.19 19.05
N ASN A 226 1.12 -13.91 17.90
CA ASN A 226 1.83 -13.88 16.63
C ASN A 226 2.22 -12.43 16.29
N PRO A 227 3.53 -12.09 16.33
CA PRO A 227 3.99 -10.73 16.10
C PRO A 227 4.09 -10.36 14.60
N PHE A 228 3.91 -11.31 13.68
CA PHE A 228 4.05 -11.04 12.25
C PHE A 228 2.93 -10.15 11.73
N PRO A 229 3.28 -9.08 10.95
CA PRO A 229 2.30 -8.23 10.30
C PRO A 229 1.48 -9.02 9.28
N LYS A 230 0.20 -8.67 9.12
CA LYS A 230 -0.74 -9.38 8.25
C LYS A 230 -1.33 -8.50 7.16
N VAL A 231 -1.05 -7.21 7.19
CA VAL A 231 -1.50 -6.20 6.25
C VAL A 231 -0.31 -5.37 5.83
N ARG A 232 -0.16 -5.14 4.54
CA ARG A 232 0.82 -4.19 4.01
C ARG A 232 0.11 -2.88 3.73
N TYR A 233 0.69 -1.80 4.22
CA TYR A 233 0.23 -0.45 3.98
C TYR A 233 1.11 0.26 2.95
N THR A 234 0.54 1.21 2.24
CA THR A 234 1.30 2.14 1.40
C THR A 234 0.60 3.50 1.36
N GLU A 235 1.40 4.54 1.48
CA GLU A 235 0.95 5.93 1.28
C GLU A 235 1.13 6.37 -0.18
N ARG A 236 1.66 5.48 -1.03
CA ARG A 236 2.06 5.78 -2.40
C ARG A 236 1.04 5.28 -3.42
N PRO A 237 0.38 6.19 -4.17
CA PRO A 237 -0.56 5.81 -5.22
C PRO A 237 0.06 5.05 -6.39
N ASP A 238 1.35 5.27 -6.71
CA ASP A 238 2.05 4.53 -7.76
C ASP A 238 2.30 3.07 -7.37
N ALA A 239 2.70 2.82 -6.11
CA ALA A 239 2.88 1.47 -5.58
C ALA A 239 1.52 0.72 -5.48
N ALA A 240 0.47 1.40 -5.01
CA ALA A 240 -0.88 0.84 -4.96
C ALA A 240 -1.39 0.48 -6.37
N ALA A 241 -1.21 1.37 -7.35
CA ALA A 241 -1.61 1.12 -8.73
C ALA A 241 -0.87 -0.09 -9.33
N ALA A 242 0.44 -0.24 -9.08
CA ALA A 242 1.19 -1.41 -9.52
C ALA A 242 0.61 -2.71 -8.93
N CYS A 243 0.28 -2.72 -7.63
CA CYS A 243 -0.32 -3.88 -6.98
C CYS A 243 -1.71 -4.23 -7.56
N VAL A 244 -2.56 -3.23 -7.87
CA VAL A 244 -3.86 -3.46 -8.54
C VAL A 244 -3.65 -4.09 -9.92
N MET A 245 -2.67 -3.61 -10.69
CA MET A 245 -2.34 -4.18 -12.00
C MET A 245 -1.84 -5.64 -11.91
N GLU A 246 -1.28 -6.04 -10.77
CA GLU A 246 -0.90 -7.43 -10.47
C GLU A 246 -2.07 -8.31 -9.98
N GLY A 247 -3.27 -7.74 -9.79
CA GLY A 247 -4.48 -8.45 -9.34
C GLY A 247 -4.73 -8.37 -7.83
N ASN A 248 -4.00 -7.53 -7.10
CA ASN A 248 -4.26 -7.27 -5.68
C ASN A 248 -5.48 -6.36 -5.50
N ILE A 249 -6.08 -6.45 -4.33
CA ILE A 249 -7.18 -5.60 -3.88
C ILE A 249 -6.57 -4.50 -2.99
N ILE A 250 -6.89 -3.25 -3.28
CA ILE A 250 -6.59 -2.11 -2.43
C ILE A 250 -7.82 -1.77 -1.60
N LEU A 251 -7.66 -1.71 -0.30
CA LEU A 251 -8.68 -1.26 0.64
C LEU A 251 -8.33 0.14 1.12
N MET A 252 -9.18 1.10 0.78
CA MET A 252 -9.11 2.49 1.23
C MET A 252 -10.13 2.71 2.33
N VAL A 253 -9.76 3.44 3.35
CA VAL A 253 -10.66 3.84 4.44
C VAL A 253 -10.58 5.34 4.58
N ASP A 254 -11.72 6.01 4.62
CA ASP A 254 -11.76 7.46 4.82
C ASP A 254 -11.08 7.86 6.13
N ASN A 255 -10.53 9.06 6.19
CA ASN A 255 -9.67 9.56 7.27
C ASN A 255 -8.35 8.78 7.47
N SER A 256 -7.79 8.25 6.36
CA SER A 256 -6.50 7.53 6.39
C SER A 256 -5.60 7.97 5.24
N THR A 257 -4.36 8.28 5.55
CA THR A 257 -3.32 8.70 4.58
C THR A 257 -2.66 7.54 3.86
N SER A 258 -2.98 6.31 4.25
CA SER A 258 -2.44 5.10 3.63
C SER A 258 -3.56 4.13 3.24
N VAL A 259 -3.24 3.20 2.38
CA VAL A 259 -4.16 2.16 1.91
C VAL A 259 -3.60 0.77 2.20
N MET A 260 -4.51 -0.19 2.42
CA MET A 260 -4.15 -1.59 2.65
C MET A 260 -4.07 -2.36 1.34
N ILE A 261 -3.02 -3.14 1.15
CA ILE A 261 -2.82 -4.02 -0.01
C ILE A 261 -3.15 -5.46 0.42
N LEU A 262 -4.03 -6.12 -0.30
CA LEU A 262 -4.50 -7.48 0.00
C LEU A 262 -4.56 -8.34 -1.28
N PRO A 263 -4.27 -9.66 -1.20
CA PRO A 263 -3.70 -10.38 -0.07
C PRO A 263 -2.23 -9.99 0.19
N THR A 264 -1.75 -10.23 1.40
CA THR A 264 -0.37 -9.90 1.78
C THR A 264 0.38 -11.17 2.16
N THR A 265 1.58 -11.33 1.62
CA THR A 265 2.53 -12.39 1.95
C THR A 265 3.68 -11.85 2.82
N PHE A 266 4.43 -12.74 3.45
CA PHE A 266 5.63 -12.37 4.22
C PHE A 266 6.63 -11.56 3.37
N PHE A 267 6.80 -11.95 2.11
CA PHE A 267 7.78 -11.32 1.22
C PHE A 267 7.40 -9.92 0.79
N ASP A 268 6.13 -9.56 0.81
CA ASP A 268 5.68 -8.21 0.46
C ASP A 268 6.20 -7.15 1.43
N PHE A 269 6.46 -7.54 2.68
CA PHE A 269 7.09 -6.67 3.69
C PHE A 269 8.58 -6.46 3.48
N THR A 270 9.22 -7.24 2.60
CA THR A 270 10.64 -7.12 2.28
C THR A 270 10.89 -6.33 0.99
N GLN A 271 9.84 -5.99 0.24
CA GLN A 271 9.93 -5.22 -1.00
C GLN A 271 9.80 -3.73 -0.76
N GLU A 272 10.53 -2.94 -1.52
CA GLU A 272 10.51 -1.49 -1.46
C GLU A 272 10.35 -0.88 -2.86
N ALA A 273 9.64 0.25 -2.94
CA ALA A 273 9.40 0.95 -4.21
C ALA A 273 10.71 1.37 -4.90
N ASN A 274 11.74 1.72 -4.12
CA ASN A 274 13.05 2.09 -4.65
C ASN A 274 13.69 1.00 -5.52
N ASP A 275 13.41 -0.28 -5.26
CA ASP A 275 13.96 -1.40 -6.04
C ASP A 275 13.57 -1.30 -7.53
N PHE A 276 12.42 -0.68 -7.83
CA PHE A 276 11.92 -0.51 -9.19
C PHE A 276 12.52 0.70 -9.93
N TYR A 277 13.05 1.67 -9.20
CA TYR A 277 13.66 2.86 -9.80
C TYR A 277 15.14 2.69 -10.15
N PHE A 278 15.81 1.65 -9.65
CA PHE A 278 17.18 1.31 -9.99
C PHE A 278 17.24 0.35 -11.21
N PRO A 279 18.41 0.22 -11.88
CA PRO A 279 18.61 -0.83 -12.88
C PRO A 279 18.33 -2.23 -12.30
N PRO A 280 17.89 -3.22 -13.12
CA PRO A 280 17.48 -4.54 -12.63
C PRO A 280 18.52 -5.26 -11.76
N LEU A 281 19.81 -5.15 -12.12
CA LEU A 281 20.90 -5.75 -11.35
C LEU A 281 21.02 -5.14 -9.95
N VAL A 282 20.94 -3.80 -9.86
CA VAL A 282 21.03 -3.09 -8.58
C VAL A 282 19.81 -3.38 -7.71
N GLY A 283 18.59 -3.35 -8.28
CA GLY A 283 17.38 -3.71 -7.57
C GLY A 283 17.43 -5.16 -7.03
N THR A 284 17.93 -6.10 -7.82
CA THR A 284 18.14 -7.49 -7.40
C THR A 284 19.13 -7.57 -6.23
N TYR A 285 20.26 -6.88 -6.32
CA TYR A 285 21.26 -6.82 -5.24
C TYR A 285 20.65 -6.29 -3.94
N LEU A 286 19.88 -5.19 -4.00
CA LEU A 286 19.24 -4.60 -2.82
C LEU A 286 18.22 -5.55 -2.18
N ARG A 287 17.44 -6.28 -2.98
CA ARG A 287 16.50 -7.31 -2.46
C ARG A 287 17.23 -8.43 -1.71
N ILE A 288 18.28 -8.98 -2.30
CA ILE A 288 19.08 -10.04 -1.68
C ILE A 288 19.75 -9.53 -0.40
N LEU A 289 20.34 -8.33 -0.45
CA LEU A 289 20.97 -7.69 0.71
C LEU A 289 19.97 -7.54 1.86
N ARG A 290 18.77 -7.07 1.57
CA ARG A 290 17.71 -6.85 2.56
C ARG A 290 17.27 -8.15 3.23
N VAL A 291 17.00 -9.20 2.45
CA VAL A 291 16.67 -10.53 3.01
C VAL A 291 17.81 -11.07 3.87
N THR A 292 19.05 -10.91 3.43
CA THR A 292 20.24 -11.34 4.18
C THR A 292 20.36 -10.58 5.51
N VAL A 293 20.19 -9.25 5.50
CA VAL A 293 20.22 -8.41 6.70
C VAL A 293 19.12 -8.82 7.68
N PHE A 294 17.91 -9.15 7.19
CA PHE A 294 16.84 -9.68 8.02
C PHE A 294 17.23 -10.94 8.77
N LEU A 295 17.74 -11.93 8.05
CA LEU A 295 18.14 -13.21 8.64
C LEU A 295 19.30 -13.03 9.64
N ILE A 296 20.29 -12.24 9.28
CA ILE A 296 21.42 -11.95 10.17
C ILE A 296 20.94 -11.23 11.43
N SER A 297 20.05 -10.22 11.30
CA SER A 297 19.56 -9.46 12.45
C SER A 297 18.78 -10.34 13.45
N LEU A 298 18.10 -11.40 12.99
CA LEU A 298 17.45 -12.37 13.87
C LEU A 298 18.42 -13.26 14.61
N LEU A 299 19.48 -13.71 13.93
CA LEU A 299 20.33 -14.79 14.42
C LEU A 299 21.62 -14.32 15.11
N ILE A 300 22.13 -13.15 14.78
CA ILE A 300 23.50 -12.72 15.14
C ILE A 300 23.73 -12.72 16.66
N THR A 301 22.84 -12.13 17.43
CA THR A 301 23.02 -12.02 18.89
C THR A 301 22.79 -13.35 19.62
N PRO A 302 21.76 -14.18 19.32
CA PRO A 302 21.62 -15.49 19.92
C PRO A 302 22.73 -16.46 19.52
N ALA A 303 23.17 -16.41 18.26
CA ALA A 303 24.27 -17.25 17.77
C ALA A 303 25.61 -16.87 18.46
N TRP A 304 25.91 -15.56 18.52
CA TRP A 304 27.09 -15.09 19.21
C TRP A 304 27.06 -15.45 20.72
N TYR A 305 25.92 -15.26 21.39
CA TYR A 305 25.75 -15.69 22.76
C TYR A 305 26.00 -17.20 22.93
N LEU A 306 25.52 -18.03 22.00
CA LEU A 306 25.76 -19.47 22.00
C LEU A 306 27.26 -19.79 21.85
N MET A 307 27.96 -19.12 20.94
CA MET A 307 29.38 -19.28 20.70
C MET A 307 30.21 -18.97 21.95
N VAL A 308 29.92 -17.86 22.61
CA VAL A 308 30.59 -17.47 23.85
C VAL A 308 30.30 -18.44 25.01
N SER A 309 29.03 -18.92 25.09
CA SER A 309 28.58 -19.82 26.16
C SER A 309 29.02 -21.29 25.97
N SER A 310 29.42 -21.67 24.75
CA SER A 310 29.80 -23.04 24.38
C SER A 310 30.98 -23.00 23.40
N PRO A 311 32.17 -22.61 23.84
CA PRO A 311 33.37 -22.48 22.99
C PRO A 311 33.82 -23.80 22.36
N GLU A 312 33.48 -24.93 22.96
CA GLU A 312 33.74 -26.28 22.44
C GLU A 312 33.13 -26.56 21.06
N LEU A 313 32.13 -25.79 20.66
CA LEU A 313 31.45 -25.92 19.35
C LEU A 313 32.11 -25.08 18.24
N LEU A 314 33.06 -24.21 18.60
CA LEU A 314 33.69 -23.31 17.62
C LEU A 314 34.88 -23.99 16.93
N PRO A 315 34.96 -23.85 15.58
CA PRO A 315 36.20 -24.12 14.88
C PRO A 315 37.28 -23.12 15.32
N GLY A 316 38.53 -23.56 15.47
CA GLY A 316 39.63 -22.74 16.02
C GLY A 316 39.87 -21.39 15.29
N TRP A 317 39.45 -21.26 14.05
CA TRP A 317 39.55 -19.98 13.30
C TRP A 317 38.53 -18.91 13.75
N LEU A 318 37.51 -19.28 14.54
CA LEU A 318 36.51 -18.40 15.13
C LEU A 318 36.73 -18.12 16.61
N ASP A 319 37.84 -18.57 17.22
CA ASP A 319 38.11 -18.40 18.66
C ASP A 319 38.09 -16.94 19.09
N PHE A 320 38.43 -16.01 18.21
CA PHE A 320 38.38 -14.57 18.50
C PHE A 320 36.94 -14.07 18.82
N LEU A 321 35.90 -14.78 18.43
CA LEU A 321 34.51 -14.44 18.75
C LEU A 321 34.08 -14.91 20.12
N SER A 322 34.78 -15.90 20.70
CA SER A 322 34.43 -16.55 21.98
C SER A 322 34.96 -15.85 23.21
N SER A 323 35.83 -14.87 23.07
CA SER A 323 36.54 -14.21 24.19
C SER A 323 36.16 -12.73 24.30
N PRO A 324 34.90 -12.39 24.72
CA PRO A 324 34.55 -11.02 24.98
C PRO A 324 35.38 -10.46 26.20
N GLU A 325 35.68 -9.18 26.17
CA GLU A 325 36.34 -8.52 27.30
C GLU A 325 35.49 -8.62 28.58
N PRO A 326 36.13 -8.81 29.74
CA PRO A 326 35.42 -8.91 31.01
C PRO A 326 34.70 -7.59 31.33
N ALA A 327 33.45 -7.68 31.69
CA ALA A 327 32.60 -6.58 32.10
C ALA A 327 31.86 -6.90 33.40
N ALA A 328 31.36 -5.87 34.08
CA ALA A 328 30.66 -6.02 35.36
C ALA A 328 29.32 -6.81 35.20
N LEU A 329 28.67 -6.67 34.07
CA LEU A 329 27.42 -7.37 33.76
C LEU A 329 27.70 -8.67 33.01
N SER A 330 26.85 -9.70 33.24
CA SER A 330 26.86 -10.91 32.44
C SER A 330 26.53 -10.59 30.96
N LEU A 331 27.05 -11.37 30.00
CA LEU A 331 26.82 -11.15 28.55
C LEU A 331 25.34 -11.06 28.22
N LEU A 332 24.51 -11.95 28.80
CA LEU A 332 23.07 -11.89 28.59
C LEU A 332 22.48 -10.57 29.08
N SER A 333 22.87 -10.13 30.29
CA SER A 333 22.37 -8.86 30.84
C SER A 333 22.78 -7.67 29.98
N GLN A 334 24.02 -7.66 29.47
CA GLN A 334 24.51 -6.62 28.58
C GLN A 334 23.65 -6.53 27.30
N LEU A 335 23.39 -7.66 26.63
CA LEU A 335 22.59 -7.72 25.43
C LEU A 335 21.16 -7.23 25.67
N LEU A 336 20.52 -7.64 26.77
CA LEU A 336 19.15 -7.24 27.11
C LEU A 336 19.05 -5.75 27.48
N VAL A 337 20.04 -5.24 28.23
CA VAL A 337 20.09 -3.82 28.59
C VAL A 337 20.25 -2.95 27.36
N VAL A 338 21.18 -3.29 26.46
CA VAL A 338 21.39 -2.51 25.23
C VAL A 338 20.17 -2.58 24.32
N GLU A 339 19.52 -3.75 24.20
CA GLU A 339 18.28 -3.92 23.44
C GLU A 339 17.17 -2.99 23.99
N PHE A 340 17.01 -2.95 25.32
CA PHE A 340 16.04 -2.07 25.98
C PHE A 340 16.39 -0.58 25.76
N LEU A 341 17.66 -0.21 25.86
CA LEU A 341 18.10 1.16 25.67
C LEU A 341 17.91 1.66 24.23
N ILE A 342 18.11 0.78 23.23
CA ILE A 342 17.79 1.07 21.83
C ILE A 342 16.29 1.37 21.65
N ASP A 343 15.41 0.62 22.34
CA ASP A 343 13.98 0.91 22.30
C ASP A 343 13.63 2.24 22.93
N VAL A 344 14.21 2.53 24.10
CA VAL A 344 14.00 3.82 24.76
C VAL A 344 14.42 4.96 23.85
N LEU A 345 15.57 4.83 23.15
CA LEU A 345 16.03 5.83 22.19
C LEU A 345 15.08 5.98 21.00
N LYS A 346 14.56 4.86 20.47
CA LYS A 346 13.54 4.90 19.40
C LYS A 346 12.26 5.59 19.85
N LEU A 347 11.76 5.25 21.04
CA LEU A 347 10.56 5.90 21.61
C LEU A 347 10.80 7.39 21.88
N ALA A 348 11.97 7.74 22.38
CA ALA A 348 12.34 9.13 22.61
C ALA A 348 12.40 9.92 21.28
N SER A 349 12.92 9.32 20.21
CA SER A 349 12.98 9.96 18.88
C SER A 349 11.61 10.26 18.29
N LEU A 350 10.61 9.40 18.52
CA LEU A 350 9.23 9.62 18.06
C LEU A 350 8.54 10.81 18.73
N ASN A 351 8.93 11.10 19.99
CA ASN A 351 8.34 12.18 20.78
C ASN A 351 9.17 13.47 20.80
N THR A 352 10.30 13.47 20.10
CA THR A 352 11.23 14.62 20.08
C THR A 352 10.98 15.45 18.81
N PRO A 353 10.86 16.80 18.94
CA PRO A 353 10.80 17.67 17.77
C PRO A 353 12.05 17.50 16.89
N ASP A 354 11.87 17.55 15.56
CA ASP A 354 12.94 17.33 14.56
C ASP A 354 14.21 18.15 14.81
N THR A 355 14.04 19.36 15.33
CA THR A 355 15.15 20.26 15.68
C THR A 355 16.07 19.73 16.77
N LEU A 356 15.58 18.89 17.67
CA LEU A 356 16.31 18.31 18.80
C LEU A 356 16.70 16.84 18.56
N ALA A 357 16.13 16.17 17.58
CA ALA A 357 16.35 14.74 17.33
C ALA A 357 17.82 14.39 17.10
N ASN A 358 18.58 15.23 16.37
CA ASN A 358 20.00 15.05 16.14
C ASN A 358 20.82 15.15 17.45
N SER A 359 20.47 16.09 18.33
CA SER A 359 21.16 16.28 19.61
C SER A 359 20.94 15.13 20.57
N PHE A 360 19.69 14.61 20.63
CA PHE A 360 19.36 13.41 21.42
C PHE A 360 20.06 12.16 20.92
N SER A 361 20.15 11.99 19.60
CA SER A 361 20.85 10.85 19.00
C SER A 361 22.35 10.89 19.34
N MET A 362 22.96 12.07 19.30
CA MET A 362 24.39 12.25 19.67
C MET A 362 24.64 12.00 21.15
N LEU A 363 23.77 12.51 22.03
CA LEU A 363 23.85 12.25 23.48
C LEU A 363 23.67 10.77 23.80
N GLY A 364 22.69 10.10 23.14
CA GLY A 364 22.48 8.67 23.29
C GLY A 364 23.70 7.85 22.87
N ALA A 365 24.32 8.17 21.75
CA ALA A 365 25.54 7.50 21.28
C ALA A 365 26.73 7.70 22.25
N LEU A 366 26.90 8.91 22.79
CA LEU A 366 27.96 9.21 23.72
C LEU A 366 27.78 8.49 25.07
N ILE A 367 26.56 8.53 25.63
CA ILE A 367 26.27 7.92 26.94
C ILE A 367 26.36 6.40 26.84
N LEU A 368 25.78 5.80 25.81
CA LEU A 368 25.74 4.34 25.62
C LEU A 368 27.07 3.78 25.11
N GLY A 369 27.80 4.53 24.28
CA GLY A 369 29.07 4.08 23.74
C GLY A 369 30.18 4.26 24.71
N ASP A 370 30.65 5.50 24.86
CA ASP A 370 31.91 5.77 25.59
C ASP A 370 31.79 5.58 27.11
N PHE A 371 30.76 6.13 27.73
CA PHE A 371 30.67 6.09 29.20
C PHE A 371 30.33 4.71 29.75
N ALA A 372 29.47 3.92 29.07
CA ALA A 372 29.13 2.59 29.55
C ALA A 372 30.30 1.60 29.43
N VAL A 373 31.16 1.76 28.40
CA VAL A 373 32.39 0.98 28.25
C VAL A 373 33.45 1.43 29.26
N GLN A 374 33.67 2.75 29.40
CA GLN A 374 34.63 3.27 30.39
C GLN A 374 34.27 2.92 31.83
N ALA A 375 32.97 2.85 32.14
CA ALA A 375 32.47 2.38 33.43
C ALA A 375 32.60 0.85 33.62
N GLY A 376 33.02 0.12 32.60
CA GLY A 376 33.14 -1.34 32.64
C GLY A 376 31.80 -2.10 32.70
N TRP A 377 30.69 -1.44 32.38
CA TRP A 377 29.35 -2.09 32.39
C TRP A 377 29.13 -2.92 31.16
N LEU A 378 29.54 -2.43 29.99
CA LEU A 378 29.38 -3.04 28.70
C LEU A 378 30.74 -3.34 28.06
N GLY A 379 30.81 -4.53 27.43
CA GLY A 379 31.97 -4.88 26.60
C GLY A 379 31.87 -4.25 25.21
N PRO A 380 32.97 -3.82 24.58
CA PRO A 380 32.97 -3.22 23.24
C PRO A 380 32.35 -4.13 22.18
N ALA A 381 32.57 -5.44 22.27
CA ALA A 381 31.98 -6.43 21.31
C ALA A 381 30.45 -6.40 21.34
N VAL A 382 29.83 -6.25 22.52
CA VAL A 382 28.36 -6.15 22.64
C VAL A 382 27.85 -4.97 21.85
N LEU A 383 28.52 -3.82 21.95
CA LEU A 383 28.10 -2.61 21.21
C LEU A 383 28.21 -2.78 19.71
N VAL A 384 29.24 -3.47 19.21
CA VAL A 384 29.40 -3.72 17.76
C VAL A 384 28.23 -4.57 17.23
N TYR A 385 27.90 -5.70 17.89
CA TYR A 385 26.79 -6.55 17.47
C TYR A 385 25.44 -5.84 17.57
N MET A 386 25.21 -5.08 18.64
CA MET A 386 23.97 -4.36 18.85
C MET A 386 23.84 -3.14 17.92
N ALA A 387 24.94 -2.48 17.57
CA ALA A 387 24.94 -1.44 16.55
C ALA A 387 24.53 -2.00 15.18
N PHE A 388 25.09 -3.16 14.77
CA PHE A 388 24.67 -3.83 13.55
C PHE A 388 23.16 -4.13 13.57
N VAL A 389 22.66 -4.71 14.64
CA VAL A 389 21.22 -5.04 14.79
C VAL A 389 20.35 -3.80 14.73
N SER A 390 20.79 -2.69 15.35
CA SER A 390 20.05 -1.42 15.32
C SER A 390 19.99 -0.85 13.90
N VAL A 391 21.12 -0.79 13.19
CA VAL A 391 21.20 -0.31 11.80
C VAL A 391 20.41 -1.23 10.87
N ALA A 392 20.48 -2.55 11.05
CA ALA A 392 19.71 -3.53 10.31
C ALA A 392 18.19 -3.29 10.46
N GLY A 393 17.73 -2.83 11.62
CA GLY A 393 16.35 -2.46 11.86
C GLY A 393 15.88 -1.28 11.00
N PHE A 394 16.73 -0.30 10.74
CA PHE A 394 16.43 0.85 9.87
C PHE A 394 16.52 0.53 8.37
N ALA A 395 17.25 -0.52 8.01
CA ALA A 395 17.34 -0.97 6.62
C ALA A 395 16.09 -1.74 6.15
N GLN A 396 15.09 -1.92 7.02
CA GLN A 396 13.89 -2.69 6.75
C GLN A 396 12.74 -1.80 6.29
N PRO A 397 12.02 -2.16 5.19
CA PRO A 397 10.91 -1.37 4.69
C PRO A 397 9.69 -1.34 5.62
N SER A 398 9.51 -2.41 6.41
CA SER A 398 8.38 -2.56 7.34
C SER A 398 8.86 -2.48 8.79
N TYR A 399 8.44 -1.43 9.49
CA TYR A 399 8.68 -1.28 10.93
C TYR A 399 8.06 -2.42 11.74
N GLU A 400 6.84 -2.85 11.39
CA GLU A 400 6.13 -3.93 12.08
C GLU A 400 6.89 -5.26 11.99
N LEU A 401 7.39 -5.59 10.79
CA LEU A 401 8.21 -6.78 10.59
C LEU A 401 9.53 -6.69 11.38
N GLY A 402 10.14 -5.50 11.42
CA GLY A 402 11.32 -5.22 12.23
C GLY A 402 11.11 -5.51 13.72
N TYR A 403 9.99 -5.04 14.29
CA TYR A 403 9.63 -5.34 15.69
C TYR A 403 9.29 -6.82 15.91
N ALA A 404 8.64 -7.48 14.96
CA ALA A 404 8.39 -8.92 15.04
C ALA A 404 9.69 -9.71 15.14
N PHE A 405 10.66 -9.42 14.28
CA PHE A 405 11.99 -10.05 14.31
C PHE A 405 12.75 -9.75 15.60
N LYS A 406 12.64 -8.53 16.11
CA LYS A 406 13.23 -8.15 17.38
C LYS A 406 12.69 -8.97 18.55
N LEU A 407 11.34 -9.05 18.67
CA LEU A 407 10.71 -9.85 19.72
C LEU A 407 11.13 -11.32 19.65
N LEU A 408 11.14 -11.89 18.44
CA LEU A 408 11.56 -13.26 18.21
C LEU A 408 13.04 -13.47 18.51
N ARG A 409 13.91 -12.51 18.21
CA ARG A 409 15.34 -12.52 18.57
C ARG A 409 15.54 -12.56 20.08
N VAL A 410 14.82 -11.71 20.83
CA VAL A 410 14.88 -11.69 22.30
C VAL A 410 14.41 -13.04 22.87
N VAL A 411 13.32 -13.59 22.38
CA VAL A 411 12.83 -14.92 22.80
C VAL A 411 13.86 -16.01 22.47
N LEU A 412 14.46 -15.97 21.29
CA LEU A 412 15.49 -16.92 20.88
C LEU A 412 16.74 -16.79 21.74
N LEU A 413 17.15 -15.56 22.07
CA LEU A 413 18.28 -15.30 22.98
C LEU A 413 18.04 -15.87 24.38
N LEU A 414 16.85 -15.65 24.94
CA LEU A 414 16.47 -16.18 26.25
C LEU A 414 16.40 -17.72 26.25
N ALA A 415 15.85 -18.33 25.19
CA ALA A 415 15.83 -19.78 25.03
C ALA A 415 17.25 -20.37 24.92
N THR A 416 18.14 -19.68 24.17
CA THR A 416 19.55 -20.03 24.03
C THR A 416 20.27 -19.93 25.38
N ALA A 417 20.00 -18.90 26.17
CA ALA A 417 20.58 -18.72 27.50
C ALA A 417 20.15 -19.84 28.48
N ALA A 418 18.90 -20.28 28.40
CA ALA A 418 18.37 -21.32 29.28
C ALA A 418 18.83 -22.73 28.89
N PHE A 419 18.86 -23.05 27.60
CA PHE A 419 19.05 -24.44 27.10
C PHE A 419 20.22 -24.60 26.13
N ARG A 420 21.06 -23.54 25.98
CA ARG A 420 22.24 -23.53 25.08
C ARG A 420 21.87 -23.95 23.66
N VAL A 421 22.58 -24.95 23.09
CA VAL A 421 22.38 -25.46 21.71
C VAL A 421 20.94 -25.87 21.44
N TRP A 422 20.33 -26.60 22.39
CA TRP A 422 18.95 -27.03 22.25
C TRP A 422 17.96 -25.88 22.28
N GLY A 423 18.22 -24.85 23.10
CA GLY A 423 17.43 -23.64 23.14
C GLY A 423 17.47 -22.87 21.83
N PHE A 424 18.66 -22.75 21.23
CA PHE A 424 18.83 -22.14 19.90
C PHE A 424 18.12 -22.93 18.80
N ALA A 425 18.35 -24.25 18.73
CA ALA A 425 17.79 -25.10 17.69
C ALA A 425 16.26 -25.20 17.76
N LEU A 426 15.72 -25.47 18.96
CA LEU A 426 14.26 -25.58 19.15
C LEU A 426 13.58 -24.21 19.07
N GLY A 427 14.21 -23.14 19.55
CA GLY A 427 13.71 -21.78 19.43
C GLY A 427 13.63 -21.35 17.98
N PHE A 428 14.68 -21.59 17.18
CA PHE A 428 14.69 -21.30 15.76
C PHE A 428 13.63 -22.12 14.99
N LEU A 429 13.52 -23.43 15.28
CA LEU A 429 12.48 -24.27 14.73
C LEU A 429 11.08 -23.73 15.09
N GLY A 430 10.89 -23.29 16.34
CA GLY A 430 9.65 -22.67 16.80
C GLY A 430 9.28 -21.42 16.00
N ILE A 431 10.27 -20.58 15.69
CA ILE A 431 10.07 -19.39 14.82
C ILE A 431 9.63 -19.82 13.42
N LEU A 432 10.27 -20.81 12.83
CA LEU A 432 9.89 -21.33 11.51
C LEU A 432 8.47 -21.92 11.51
N VAL A 433 8.10 -22.66 12.54
CA VAL A 433 6.74 -23.20 12.71
C VAL A 433 5.74 -22.07 12.88
N LEU A 434 6.04 -21.06 13.70
CA LEU A 434 5.17 -19.90 13.89
C LEU A 434 4.95 -19.16 12.56
N LEU A 435 6.00 -18.96 11.79
CA LEU A 435 5.93 -18.32 10.48
C LEU A 435 5.09 -19.15 9.48
N ALA A 436 5.31 -20.49 9.46
CA ALA A 436 4.58 -21.39 8.57
C ALA A 436 3.08 -21.53 8.93
N THR A 437 2.72 -21.34 10.20
CA THR A 437 1.34 -21.41 10.69
C THR A 437 0.64 -20.07 10.72
N THR A 438 1.33 -18.98 10.36
CA THR A 438 0.73 -17.64 10.27
C THR A 438 -0.31 -17.60 9.16
N LYS A 439 -1.51 -17.18 9.52
CA LYS A 439 -2.61 -16.99 8.57
C LYS A 439 -2.63 -15.53 8.10
N PRO A 440 -2.67 -15.29 6.78
CA PRO A 440 -2.86 -13.94 6.27
C PRO A 440 -4.25 -13.42 6.65
N LEU A 441 -4.49 -12.15 6.42
CA LEU A 441 -5.79 -11.53 6.67
C LEU A 441 -6.88 -12.11 5.78
N VAL A 442 -6.55 -12.28 4.49
CA VAL A 442 -7.38 -12.86 3.45
C VAL A 442 -6.50 -13.78 2.60
N GLY A 443 -7.04 -14.88 2.09
CA GLY A 443 -6.36 -15.76 1.17
C GLY A 443 -5.57 -16.91 1.80
N LYS A 444 -4.82 -17.60 0.96
CA LYS A 444 -4.13 -18.86 1.28
C LYS A 444 -2.62 -18.68 1.22
N GLY A 445 -1.93 -18.81 2.34
CA GLY A 445 -0.47 -18.96 2.34
C GLY A 445 0.30 -17.67 2.56
N TYR A 446 0.51 -17.32 3.84
CA TYR A 446 1.36 -16.22 4.25
C TYR A 446 2.81 -16.33 3.74
N LEU A 447 3.32 -17.56 3.59
CA LEU A 447 4.67 -17.87 3.08
C LEU A 447 4.72 -18.12 1.56
N TYR A 448 3.67 -17.81 0.81
CA TYR A 448 3.79 -17.89 -0.64
C TYR A 448 4.92 -16.97 -1.12
N PRO A 449 5.82 -17.39 -2.04
CA PRO A 449 5.83 -18.61 -2.84
C PRO A 449 6.62 -19.82 -2.27
N LEU A 450 6.96 -19.82 -1.01
CA LEU A 450 7.61 -21.01 -0.39
C LEU A 450 6.60 -22.10 -0.03
N ILE A 451 5.42 -21.69 0.45
CA ILE A 451 4.34 -22.62 0.82
C ILE A 451 2.99 -22.03 0.34
N PRO A 452 2.35 -22.61 -0.70
CA PRO A 452 2.83 -23.68 -1.57
C PRO A 452 4.03 -23.26 -2.45
N PHE A 453 4.91 -24.20 -2.79
CA PHE A 453 6.14 -23.86 -3.50
C PHE A 453 5.90 -23.53 -4.96
N SER A 454 6.41 -22.36 -5.41
CA SER A 454 6.43 -21.93 -6.81
C SER A 454 7.79 -21.33 -7.17
N ALA A 455 8.60 -22.13 -7.90
CA ALA A 455 9.94 -21.70 -8.31
C ALA A 455 9.93 -20.43 -9.17
N LYS A 456 8.93 -20.29 -10.07
CA LYS A 456 8.79 -19.12 -10.95
C LYS A 456 8.47 -17.84 -10.15
N ALA A 457 7.56 -17.93 -9.18
CA ALA A 457 7.20 -16.81 -8.33
C ALA A 457 8.36 -16.44 -7.37
N LEU A 458 9.07 -17.44 -6.81
CA LEU A 458 10.25 -17.21 -5.98
C LEU A 458 11.37 -16.51 -6.76
N TRP A 459 11.59 -16.90 -8.01
CA TRP A 459 12.57 -16.26 -8.89
C TRP A 459 12.22 -14.78 -9.12
N ARG A 460 10.96 -14.47 -9.47
CA ARG A 460 10.48 -13.10 -9.68
C ARG A 460 10.55 -12.23 -8.42
N LEU A 461 10.41 -12.85 -7.25
CA LEU A 461 10.54 -12.17 -5.97
C LEU A 461 11.99 -11.75 -5.69
N LEU A 462 12.96 -12.62 -5.96
CA LEU A 462 14.38 -12.37 -5.71
C LEU A 462 15.04 -11.55 -6.81
N VAL A 463 14.70 -11.85 -8.06
CA VAL A 463 15.31 -11.25 -9.26
C VAL A 463 14.32 -10.30 -9.92
N ARG A 464 14.72 -9.04 -10.04
CA ARG A 464 13.92 -8.05 -10.75
C ARG A 464 14.02 -8.29 -12.26
N GLU A 465 12.89 -8.64 -12.89
CA GLU A 465 12.77 -8.73 -14.34
C GLU A 465 12.49 -7.34 -14.95
N PRO A 466 13.01 -7.01 -16.15
CA PRO A 466 12.64 -5.80 -16.88
C PRO A 466 11.17 -5.87 -17.30
N ILE A 467 10.46 -4.73 -17.26
CA ILE A 467 9.03 -4.61 -17.61
C ILE A 467 8.70 -5.21 -19.00
N SER A 468 9.65 -5.16 -19.95
CA SER A 468 9.48 -5.73 -21.30
C SER A 468 9.33 -7.25 -21.35
N ARG A 469 9.63 -7.97 -20.25
CA ARG A 469 9.47 -9.45 -20.15
C ARG A 469 8.25 -9.88 -19.33
N GLU A 470 7.59 -8.96 -18.67
CA GLU A 470 6.36 -9.27 -17.90
C GLU A 470 5.14 -9.52 -18.81
N ASN A 471 5.20 -9.10 -20.07
CA ASN A 471 4.10 -9.20 -21.04
C ASN A 471 4.19 -10.41 -21.97
N THR A 472 5.09 -11.36 -21.70
CA THR A 472 5.20 -12.66 -22.39
C THR A 472 5.09 -13.80 -21.37
#